data_d74c478aba0ea6dd02df7d2167950433
#
_entry.id   d74c478aba0ea6dd02df7d2167950433
#
_cell.length_a   1.000
_cell.length_b   1.000
_cell.length_c   1.000
_cell.angle_alpha   90.00
_cell.angle_beta   90.00
_cell.angle_gamma   90.00
#
_symmetry.space_group_name_H-M   'P 1'
#
loop_
_entity.id
_entity.type
_entity.pdbx_description
1 polymer ?
#
loop_
_entity_poly.entity_id
_entity_poly.type
_entity_poly.pdbx_seq_one_letter_code
_entity_poly.pdbx_strand_id
1 'polypeptide(L)'
;MRSQYSLGTGLFDATDKAGDAVDGQFFSWLGQVQRVQRLSQDNLLIIQGDLQLTPDGLLPIEQFLIGGGQSLRGYRQNARIGDNGFRVSIEDRITIDRDDTEGTPVVQLAPFLDMGAVWNSSSNPNSLGDQNFLAGAGVGFIYNPLDSFSARLDYALPLITLDDEGDNAQDEGFYFSLNYQY
;
A
#
# COMPACT_ATOMS: atom_id res chain seq x y z
N MET A 1 -14.31 -6.66 -3.06
CA MET A 1 -14.00 -5.94 -4.31
C MET A 1 -14.66 -4.57 -4.24
N ARG A 2 -13.92 -3.52 -4.55
CA ARG A 2 -14.40 -2.13 -4.57
C ARG A 2 -13.98 -1.50 -5.90
N SER A 3 -14.85 -0.65 -6.48
CA SER A 3 -14.55 0.15 -7.67
C SER A 3 -14.97 1.58 -7.35
N GLN A 4 -14.09 2.53 -7.62
CA GLN A 4 -14.31 3.96 -7.35
C GLN A 4 -13.96 4.74 -8.62
N TYR A 5 -14.82 5.69 -8.96
CA TYR A 5 -14.60 6.64 -10.06
C TYR A 5 -14.51 8.04 -9.44
N SER A 6 -13.51 8.80 -9.85
CA SER A 6 -13.31 10.20 -9.41
C SER A 6 -13.32 11.10 -10.65
N LEU A 7 -14.00 12.23 -10.50
CA LEU A 7 -14.13 13.27 -11.54
C LEU A 7 -13.71 14.60 -10.93
N GLY A 8 -12.64 15.17 -11.42
CA GLY A 8 -12.29 16.57 -11.20
C GLY A 8 -13.03 17.44 -12.22
N THR A 9 -13.60 18.54 -11.77
CA THR A 9 -14.31 19.49 -12.63
C THR A 9 -13.78 20.90 -12.45
N GLY A 10 -13.82 21.73 -13.49
CA GLY A 10 -13.47 23.16 -13.43
C GLY A 10 -14.56 24.05 -12.81
N LEU A 11 -15.55 23.48 -12.08
CA LEU A 11 -16.62 24.24 -11.44
C LEU A 11 -16.11 24.97 -10.18
N PHE A 12 -16.69 26.13 -9.88
CA PHE A 12 -16.42 26.93 -8.67
C PHE A 12 -14.97 27.42 -8.52
N ASP A 13 -14.35 27.88 -9.59
CA ASP A 13 -12.94 28.32 -9.59
C ASP A 13 -11.94 27.24 -9.11
N ALA A 14 -12.26 25.95 -9.37
CA ALA A 14 -11.30 24.87 -9.16
C ALA A 14 -10.03 25.17 -9.95
N THR A 15 -8.91 24.60 -9.49
CA THR A 15 -7.58 24.82 -10.09
C THR A 15 -7.63 24.60 -11.61
N ASP A 16 -7.76 25.69 -12.36
CA ASP A 16 -7.68 25.74 -13.82
C ASP A 16 -6.37 26.42 -14.17
N LYS A 17 -5.43 25.66 -14.71
CA LYS A 17 -4.12 26.18 -15.12
C LYS A 17 -4.04 26.19 -16.63
N ALA A 18 -3.82 27.39 -17.19
CA ALA A 18 -3.58 27.55 -18.62
C ALA A 18 -2.21 26.93 -19.00
N GLY A 19 -2.17 26.12 -20.06
CA GLY A 19 -0.96 25.50 -20.61
C GLY A 19 -0.79 24.03 -20.22
N ASP A 20 0.44 23.53 -20.26
CA ASP A 20 0.80 22.12 -20.04
C ASP A 20 0.84 21.72 -18.54
N ALA A 21 0.30 22.53 -17.62
CA ALA A 21 0.28 22.21 -16.20
C ALA A 21 -0.92 21.30 -15.88
N VAL A 22 -0.69 20.33 -14.99
CA VAL A 22 -1.77 19.48 -14.44
C VAL A 22 -2.79 20.38 -13.74
N ASP A 23 -4.06 20.22 -14.09
CA ASP A 23 -5.17 20.99 -13.52
C ASP A 23 -6.14 20.11 -12.70
N GLY A 24 -7.23 20.72 -12.22
CA GLY A 24 -8.27 20.01 -11.45
C GLY A 24 -9.27 19.23 -12.29
N GLN A 25 -9.12 19.19 -13.62
CA GLN A 25 -10.03 18.47 -14.51
C GLN A 25 -9.43 17.11 -14.86
N PHE A 26 -10.01 16.05 -14.34
CA PHE A 26 -9.52 14.69 -14.58
C PHE A 26 -10.63 13.66 -14.43
N PHE A 27 -10.40 12.49 -14.98
CA PHE A 27 -11.14 11.28 -14.69
C PHE A 27 -10.16 10.22 -14.19
N SER A 28 -10.47 9.56 -13.07
CA SER A 28 -9.70 8.41 -12.60
C SER A 28 -10.59 7.27 -12.15
N TRP A 29 -10.09 6.06 -12.30
CA TRP A 29 -10.69 4.84 -11.81
C TRP A 29 -9.74 4.09 -10.89
N LEU A 30 -10.22 3.73 -9.69
CA LEU A 30 -9.52 2.91 -8.72
C LEU A 30 -10.28 1.59 -8.51
N GLY A 31 -9.65 0.49 -8.87
CA GLY A 31 -10.11 -0.86 -8.58
C GLY A 31 -9.35 -1.46 -7.41
N GLN A 32 -10.08 -2.04 -6.45
CA GLN A 32 -9.49 -2.69 -5.28
C GLN A 32 -10.06 -4.09 -5.11
N VAL A 33 -9.21 -5.07 -4.86
CA VAL A 33 -9.60 -6.45 -4.59
C VAL A 33 -8.89 -6.95 -3.34
N GLN A 34 -9.64 -7.63 -2.49
CA GLN A 34 -9.09 -8.38 -1.37
C GLN A 34 -9.70 -9.78 -1.37
N ARG A 35 -8.85 -10.78 -1.22
CA ARG A 35 -9.26 -12.16 -0.98
C ARG A 35 -8.62 -12.64 0.32
N VAL A 36 -9.45 -13.17 1.19
CA VAL A 36 -9.04 -13.82 2.43
C VAL A 36 -9.46 -15.28 2.32
N GLN A 37 -8.50 -16.19 2.42
CA GLN A 37 -8.74 -17.62 2.28
C GLN A 37 -8.06 -18.38 3.42
N ARG A 38 -8.84 -19.13 4.19
CA ARG A 38 -8.29 -20.06 5.16
C ARG A 38 -7.70 -21.26 4.42
N LEU A 39 -6.41 -21.49 4.57
CA LEU A 39 -5.70 -22.64 3.99
C LEU A 39 -5.72 -23.84 4.94
N SER A 40 -5.64 -23.60 6.25
CA SER A 40 -5.73 -24.58 7.31
C SER A 40 -6.36 -23.98 8.56
N GLN A 41 -6.35 -24.70 9.70
CA GLN A 41 -6.80 -24.14 10.99
C GLN A 41 -5.89 -22.97 11.43
N ASP A 42 -4.60 -23.03 11.10
CA ASP A 42 -3.59 -22.08 11.56
C ASP A 42 -3.11 -21.13 10.48
N ASN A 43 -3.48 -21.33 9.20
CA ASN A 43 -3.03 -20.49 8.09
C ASN A 43 -4.15 -19.74 7.41
N LEU A 44 -3.98 -18.41 7.31
CA LEU A 44 -4.90 -17.49 6.65
C LEU A 44 -4.16 -16.71 5.57
N LEU A 45 -4.39 -17.07 4.31
CA LEU A 45 -3.84 -16.35 3.16
C LEU A 45 -4.66 -15.09 2.86
N ILE A 46 -3.99 -13.96 2.76
CA ILE A 46 -4.56 -12.67 2.40
C ILE A 46 -3.88 -12.17 1.14
N ILE A 47 -4.67 -11.90 0.10
CA ILE A 47 -4.20 -11.30 -1.16
C ILE A 47 -4.93 -9.98 -1.33
N GLN A 48 -4.20 -8.90 -1.53
CA GLN A 48 -4.73 -7.57 -1.79
C GLN A 48 -4.15 -7.03 -3.09
N GLY A 49 -4.96 -6.30 -3.83
CA GLY A 49 -4.52 -5.64 -5.05
C GLY A 49 -5.29 -4.35 -5.28
N ASP A 50 -4.58 -3.30 -5.66
CA ASP A 50 -5.13 -2.03 -6.07
C ASP A 50 -4.58 -1.67 -7.46
N LEU A 51 -5.42 -1.04 -8.28
CA LEU A 51 -5.08 -0.56 -9.61
C LEU A 51 -5.77 0.78 -9.83
N GLN A 52 -5.00 1.82 -10.10
CA GLN A 52 -5.51 3.12 -10.52
C GLN A 52 -5.16 3.39 -11.97
N LEU A 53 -6.15 3.81 -12.75
CA LEU A 53 -5.99 4.18 -14.16
C LEU A 53 -6.66 5.53 -14.44
N THR A 54 -5.93 6.39 -15.14
CA THR A 54 -6.38 7.69 -15.61
C THR A 54 -5.74 8.02 -16.97
N PRO A 55 -6.48 8.63 -17.90
CA PRO A 55 -5.89 9.22 -19.10
C PRO A 55 -5.26 10.60 -18.82
N ASP A 56 -5.56 11.21 -17.67
CA ASP A 56 -5.23 12.59 -17.35
C ASP A 56 -4.03 12.67 -16.39
N GLY A 57 -3.29 13.78 -16.42
CA GLY A 57 -2.34 14.12 -15.37
C GLY A 57 -3.09 14.48 -14.09
N LEU A 58 -2.71 13.92 -12.95
CA LEU A 58 -3.38 14.11 -11.67
C LEU A 58 -2.62 15.08 -10.77
N LEU A 59 -3.37 15.87 -10.02
CA LEU A 59 -2.81 16.62 -8.90
C LEU A 59 -2.20 15.64 -7.87
N PRO A 60 -1.14 16.03 -7.14
CA PRO A 60 -0.44 15.13 -6.20
C PRO A 60 -1.34 14.44 -5.18
N ILE A 61 -2.45 15.07 -4.77
CA ILE A 61 -3.41 14.50 -3.82
C ILE A 61 -4.25 13.35 -4.41
N GLU A 62 -4.37 13.28 -5.73
CA GLU A 62 -5.13 12.25 -6.46
C GLU A 62 -4.23 11.15 -7.03
N GLN A 63 -2.91 11.33 -6.98
CA GLN A 63 -1.95 10.39 -7.52
C GLN A 63 -1.87 9.09 -6.71
N PHE A 64 -1.48 8.01 -7.38
CA PHE A 64 -1.27 6.71 -6.77
C PHE A 64 0.10 6.66 -6.08
N LEU A 65 0.10 6.18 -4.84
CA LEU A 65 1.25 6.17 -3.95
C LEU A 65 1.64 4.75 -3.60
N ILE A 66 2.94 4.43 -3.68
CA ILE A 66 3.49 3.16 -3.20
C ILE A 66 4.71 3.38 -2.31
N GLY A 67 4.89 2.49 -1.33
CA GLY A 67 5.91 2.54 -0.29
C GLY A 67 5.31 2.79 1.10
N GLY A 68 5.92 2.18 2.10
CA GLY A 68 5.54 2.26 3.50
C GLY A 68 4.68 1.10 4.01
N GLY A 69 4.53 1.02 5.31
CA GLY A 69 3.90 -0.11 6.03
C GLY A 69 2.45 -0.40 5.67
N GLN A 70 1.73 0.57 5.10
CA GLN A 70 0.32 0.43 4.69
C GLN A 70 0.14 0.15 3.19
N SER A 71 1.22 0.15 2.43
CA SER A 71 1.18 0.07 0.97
C SER A 71 2.12 -1.01 0.44
N LEU A 72 3.43 -0.77 0.46
CA LEU A 72 4.47 -1.66 -0.01
C LEU A 72 5.66 -1.59 0.96
N ARG A 73 5.79 -2.61 1.78
CA ARG A 73 6.79 -2.70 2.85
C ARG A 73 8.19 -2.96 2.27
N GLY A 74 9.23 -2.50 2.99
CA GLY A 74 10.60 -2.48 2.54
C GLY A 74 11.05 -1.10 2.05
N TYR A 75 10.14 -0.11 2.02
CA TYR A 75 10.42 1.25 1.54
C TYR A 75 9.77 2.28 2.47
N ARG A 76 10.33 3.49 2.51
CA ARG A 76 9.71 4.61 3.23
C ARG A 76 8.32 4.94 2.69
N GLN A 77 7.54 5.64 3.50
CA GLN A 77 6.19 6.07 3.13
C GLN A 77 6.25 6.94 1.86
N ASN A 78 5.36 6.60 0.89
CA ASN A 78 5.24 7.32 -0.38
C ASN A 78 6.55 7.39 -1.18
N ALA A 79 7.33 6.30 -1.21
CA ALA A 79 8.61 6.23 -1.91
C ALA A 79 8.47 6.52 -3.40
N ARG A 80 7.35 6.17 -4.02
CA ARG A 80 7.05 6.49 -5.43
C ARG A 80 5.60 6.95 -5.58
N ILE A 81 5.38 7.85 -6.53
CA ILE A 81 4.10 8.50 -6.82
C ILE A 81 3.90 8.63 -8.32
N GLY A 82 2.69 8.45 -8.82
CA GLY A 82 2.36 8.60 -10.24
C GLY A 82 0.85 8.71 -10.46
N ASP A 83 0.43 9.12 -11.66
CA ASP A 83 -0.99 9.23 -12.01
C ASP A 83 -1.68 7.87 -12.03
N ASN A 84 -0.98 6.88 -12.54
CA ASN A 84 -1.39 5.51 -12.67
C ASN A 84 -0.52 4.62 -11.79
N GLY A 85 -1.04 3.50 -11.34
CA GLY A 85 -0.25 2.54 -10.59
C GLY A 85 -1.01 1.30 -10.22
N PHE A 86 -0.27 0.28 -9.84
CA PHE A 86 -0.81 -0.90 -9.18
C PHE A 86 0.03 -1.28 -7.98
N ARG A 87 -0.58 -1.97 -7.04
CA ARG A 87 0.11 -2.71 -5.99
C ARG A 87 -0.57 -4.05 -5.73
N VAL A 88 0.22 -5.03 -5.34
CA VAL A 88 -0.22 -6.35 -4.91
C VAL A 88 0.51 -6.72 -3.63
N SER A 89 -0.21 -7.25 -2.66
CA SER A 89 0.33 -7.81 -1.42
C SER A 89 -0.20 -9.23 -1.23
N ILE A 90 0.68 -10.14 -0.88
CA ILE A 90 0.37 -11.53 -0.54
C ILE A 90 0.95 -11.78 0.85
N GLU A 91 0.11 -12.14 1.81
CA GLU A 91 0.48 -12.39 3.20
C GLU A 91 -0.15 -13.70 3.69
N ASP A 92 0.65 -14.59 4.29
CA ASP A 92 0.15 -15.78 4.98
C ASP A 92 0.28 -15.59 6.49
N ARG A 93 -0.85 -15.46 7.19
CA ARG A 93 -0.88 -15.39 8.66
C ARG A 93 -0.90 -16.78 9.24
N ILE A 94 0.20 -17.14 9.89
CA ILE A 94 0.42 -18.44 10.53
C ILE A 94 0.21 -18.26 12.03
N THR A 95 -0.84 -18.88 12.59
CA THR A 95 -1.11 -18.85 14.02
C THR A 95 -0.12 -19.76 14.75
N ILE A 96 0.62 -19.19 15.69
CA ILE A 96 1.62 -19.88 16.51
C ILE A 96 1.05 -20.23 17.87
N ASP A 97 0.21 -19.34 18.43
CA ASP A 97 -0.41 -19.53 19.75
C ASP A 97 -1.85 -19.01 19.75
N ARG A 98 -2.68 -19.64 20.58
CA ARG A 98 -4.11 -19.35 20.73
C ARG A 98 -4.48 -19.17 22.19
N ASP A 99 -5.50 -18.39 22.43
CA ASP A 99 -6.17 -18.38 23.74
C ASP A 99 -6.79 -19.75 24.04
N ASP A 100 -6.53 -20.25 25.24
CA ASP A 100 -7.00 -21.58 25.69
C ASP A 100 -8.54 -21.66 25.85
N THR A 101 -9.19 -20.52 26.03
CA THR A 101 -10.63 -20.45 26.32
C THR A 101 -11.45 -20.28 25.06
N GLU A 102 -11.05 -19.35 24.19
CA GLU A 102 -11.81 -18.95 23.00
C GLU A 102 -11.21 -19.51 21.71
N GLY A 103 -9.95 -19.99 21.74
CA GLY A 103 -9.25 -20.49 20.58
C GLY A 103 -8.87 -19.38 19.57
N THR A 104 -8.96 -18.11 19.99
CA THR A 104 -8.59 -16.96 19.14
C THR A 104 -7.08 -16.86 18.97
N PRO A 105 -6.57 -16.44 17.81
CA PRO A 105 -5.13 -16.29 17.57
C PRO A 105 -4.52 -15.20 18.44
N VAL A 106 -3.62 -15.55 19.35
CA VAL A 106 -2.88 -14.61 20.21
C VAL A 106 -1.56 -14.22 19.58
N VAL A 107 -0.81 -15.19 19.05
CA VAL A 107 0.48 -14.95 18.37
C VAL A 107 0.44 -15.46 16.95
N GLN A 108 0.78 -14.61 15.99
CA GLN A 108 0.87 -15.00 14.58
C GLN A 108 2.20 -14.50 13.97
N LEU A 109 2.74 -15.30 13.06
CA LEU A 109 3.76 -14.88 12.09
C LEU A 109 3.08 -14.62 10.74
N ALA A 110 3.53 -13.58 10.04
CA ALA A 110 2.92 -13.15 8.79
C ALA A 110 4.01 -12.91 7.72
N PRO A 111 4.60 -13.97 7.11
CA PRO A 111 5.43 -13.77 5.94
C PRO A 111 4.64 -13.14 4.80
N PHE A 112 5.30 -12.23 4.06
CA PHE A 112 4.64 -11.48 3.00
C PHE A 112 5.56 -11.15 1.83
N LEU A 113 4.91 -10.87 0.70
CA LEU A 113 5.52 -10.33 -0.52
C LEU A 113 4.64 -9.19 -1.02
N ASP A 114 5.23 -8.01 -1.17
CA ASP A 114 4.58 -6.82 -1.70
C ASP A 114 5.25 -6.39 -3.01
N MET A 115 4.49 -5.96 -4.00
CA MET A 115 5.00 -5.41 -5.25
C MET A 115 4.08 -4.33 -5.81
N GLY A 116 4.64 -3.40 -6.57
CA GLY A 116 3.86 -2.35 -7.20
C GLY A 116 4.67 -1.52 -8.17
N ALA A 117 3.97 -0.77 -9.01
CA ALA A 117 4.57 0.18 -9.92
C ALA A 117 3.68 1.41 -10.09
N VAL A 118 4.31 2.52 -10.45
CA VAL A 118 3.63 3.76 -10.82
C VAL A 118 4.12 4.26 -12.17
N TRP A 119 3.27 4.96 -12.90
CA TRP A 119 3.63 5.65 -14.15
C TRP A 119 2.73 6.87 -14.37
N ASN A 120 3.23 7.85 -15.08
CA ASN A 120 2.44 9.04 -15.42
C ASN A 120 1.59 8.80 -16.68
N SER A 121 0.49 9.53 -16.75
CA SER A 121 -0.27 9.71 -17.98
C SER A 121 0.57 10.50 -19.01
N SER A 122 0.30 10.30 -20.29
CA SER A 122 0.94 11.07 -21.37
C SER A 122 0.60 12.55 -21.33
N SER A 123 -0.48 12.94 -20.68
CA SER A 123 -0.89 14.32 -20.46
C SER A 123 -0.19 14.99 -19.27
N ASN A 124 0.54 14.24 -18.45
CA ASN A 124 1.31 14.81 -17.34
C ASN A 124 2.70 15.25 -17.83
N PRO A 125 3.05 16.55 -17.79
CA PRO A 125 4.34 17.06 -18.25
C PRO A 125 5.52 16.66 -17.35
N ASN A 126 5.23 16.18 -16.12
CA ASN A 126 6.27 15.81 -15.18
C ASN A 126 6.83 14.42 -15.50
N SER A 127 8.13 14.28 -15.54
CA SER A 127 8.79 12.97 -15.68
C SER A 127 8.91 12.29 -14.31
N LEU A 128 8.64 10.99 -14.26
CA LEU A 128 9.02 10.15 -13.12
C LEU A 128 10.51 9.77 -13.22
N GLY A 129 11.13 9.50 -12.08
CA GLY A 129 12.45 8.88 -12.03
C GLY A 129 12.48 7.46 -12.62
N ASP A 130 13.67 6.88 -12.74
CA ASP A 130 13.86 5.59 -13.44
C ASP A 130 13.36 4.37 -12.63
N GLN A 131 13.30 4.44 -11.32
CA GLN A 131 12.96 3.31 -10.44
C GLN A 131 11.49 3.36 -9.98
N ASN A 132 10.56 3.09 -10.90
CA ASN A 132 9.12 3.20 -10.65
C ASN A 132 8.43 1.88 -10.30
N PHE A 133 9.16 0.74 -10.35
CA PHE A 133 8.72 -0.55 -9.86
C PHE A 133 9.42 -0.86 -8.54
N LEU A 134 8.65 -1.27 -7.53
CA LEU A 134 9.12 -1.65 -6.21
C LEU A 134 8.66 -3.07 -5.88
N ALA A 135 9.50 -3.81 -5.15
CA ALA A 135 9.14 -5.11 -4.58
C ALA A 135 9.84 -5.28 -3.24
N GLY A 136 9.13 -5.79 -2.25
CA GLY A 136 9.63 -6.03 -0.90
C GLY A 136 9.11 -7.35 -0.35
N ALA A 137 9.91 -8.03 0.45
CA ALA A 137 9.55 -9.25 1.13
C ALA A 137 9.94 -9.18 2.61
N GLY A 138 9.17 -9.83 3.47
CA GLY A 138 9.45 -9.75 4.89
C GLY A 138 8.56 -10.65 5.73
N VAL A 139 8.59 -10.40 7.04
CA VAL A 139 7.79 -11.11 8.01
C VAL A 139 7.22 -10.15 9.04
N GLY A 140 5.93 -10.30 9.35
CA GLY A 140 5.25 -9.64 10.44
C GLY A 140 5.15 -10.53 11.67
N PHE A 141 5.24 -9.92 12.85
CA PHE A 141 4.88 -10.51 14.13
C PHE A 141 3.61 -9.81 14.62
N ILE A 142 2.55 -10.57 14.87
CA ILE A 142 1.25 -10.05 15.34
C ILE A 142 0.99 -10.62 16.72
N TYR A 143 0.65 -9.74 17.67
CA TYR A 143 0.35 -10.08 19.04
C TYR A 143 -0.98 -9.48 19.49
N ASN A 144 -1.96 -10.34 19.79
CA ASN A 144 -3.32 -10.00 20.20
C ASN A 144 -3.60 -10.60 21.59
N PRO A 145 -3.06 -10.02 22.68
CA PRO A 145 -3.25 -10.57 24.03
C PRO A 145 -4.67 -10.40 24.55
N LEU A 146 -5.43 -9.48 24.00
CA LEU A 146 -6.80 -9.14 24.35
C LEU A 146 -7.57 -8.80 23.06
N ASP A 147 -8.89 -9.02 23.06
CA ASP A 147 -9.75 -8.63 21.93
C ASP A 147 -9.71 -7.13 21.62
N SER A 148 -9.46 -6.33 22.65
CA SER A 148 -9.34 -4.88 22.54
C SER A 148 -7.97 -4.37 22.13
N PHE A 149 -6.94 -5.22 22.08
CA PHE A 149 -5.56 -4.77 21.82
C PHE A 149 -4.86 -5.65 20.79
N SER A 150 -4.25 -5.01 19.80
CA SER A 150 -3.41 -5.64 18.78
C SER A 150 -2.14 -4.86 18.57
N ALA A 151 -1.01 -5.54 18.60
CA ALA A 151 0.30 -5.00 18.24
C ALA A 151 0.86 -5.76 17.04
N ARG A 152 1.48 -5.05 16.11
CA ARG A 152 2.13 -5.62 14.95
C ARG A 152 3.50 -4.98 14.72
N LEU A 153 4.50 -5.81 14.48
CA LEU A 153 5.84 -5.41 14.06
C LEU A 153 6.17 -6.14 12.76
N ASP A 154 6.50 -5.39 11.72
CA ASP A 154 6.96 -5.94 10.44
C ASP A 154 8.44 -5.62 10.25
N TYR A 155 9.17 -6.57 9.69
CA TYR A 155 10.50 -6.38 9.13
C TYR A 155 10.47 -6.78 7.65
N ALA A 156 10.87 -5.87 6.79
CA ALA A 156 10.83 -6.04 5.34
C ALA A 156 12.15 -5.64 4.69
N LEU A 157 12.56 -6.41 3.71
CA LEU A 157 13.73 -6.12 2.87
C LEU A 157 13.25 -5.61 1.50
N PRO A 158 13.80 -4.50 1.00
CA PRO A 158 13.60 -4.09 -0.38
C PRO A 158 14.28 -5.11 -1.30
N LEU A 159 13.56 -5.58 -2.31
CA LEU A 159 14.12 -6.43 -3.36
C LEU A 159 14.69 -5.60 -4.53
N ILE A 160 14.31 -4.32 -4.59
CA ILE A 160 14.83 -3.31 -5.50
C ILE A 160 15.40 -2.18 -4.64
N THR A 161 16.70 -2.00 -4.64
CA THR A 161 17.37 -0.91 -3.93
C THR A 161 17.12 0.41 -4.67
N LEU A 162 16.74 1.45 -3.93
CA LEU A 162 16.52 2.77 -4.48
C LEU A 162 17.79 3.62 -4.36
N ASP A 163 18.10 4.41 -5.41
CA ASP A 163 19.24 5.32 -5.40
C ASP A 163 19.05 6.50 -4.44
N ASP A 164 17.79 6.79 -4.05
CA ASP A 164 17.39 7.84 -3.13
C ASP A 164 16.98 7.31 -1.75
N GLU A 165 17.52 6.16 -1.34
CA GLU A 165 17.30 5.58 -0.02
C GLU A 165 17.79 6.53 1.09
N GLY A 166 17.00 6.65 2.18
CA GLY A 166 17.35 7.40 3.37
C GLY A 166 17.97 6.52 4.46
N ASP A 167 18.00 7.03 5.70
CA ASP A 167 18.61 6.38 6.87
C ASP A 167 17.67 6.33 8.10
N ASN A 168 16.36 6.29 7.86
CA ASN A 168 15.37 6.16 8.93
C ASN A 168 14.89 4.71 9.11
N ALA A 169 14.15 4.43 10.19
CA ALA A 169 13.68 3.07 10.51
C ALA A 169 12.83 2.43 9.40
N GLN A 170 12.12 3.21 8.57
CA GLN A 170 11.36 2.69 7.44
C GLN A 170 12.26 2.32 6.25
N ASP A 171 13.33 3.08 6.04
CA ASP A 171 14.36 2.74 5.04
C ASP A 171 15.12 1.46 5.48
N GLU A 172 15.27 1.24 6.80
CA GLU A 172 15.79 -0.02 7.36
C GLU A 172 14.74 -1.16 7.39
N GLY A 173 13.53 -0.92 6.91
CA GLY A 173 12.48 -1.93 6.75
C GLY A 173 11.65 -2.23 8.00
N PHE A 174 11.72 -1.41 9.05
CA PHE A 174 10.95 -1.61 10.28
C PHE A 174 9.65 -0.80 10.27
N TYR A 175 8.53 -1.49 10.56
CA TYR A 175 7.21 -0.89 10.71
C TYR A 175 6.54 -1.45 11.95
N PHE A 176 5.81 -0.59 12.68
CA PHE A 176 5.00 -1.04 13.80
C PHE A 176 3.63 -0.38 13.79
N SER A 177 2.64 -1.08 14.33
CA SER A 177 1.31 -0.54 14.57
C SER A 177 0.74 -1.06 15.89
N LEU A 178 -0.02 -0.21 16.57
CA LEU A 178 -0.77 -0.55 17.77
C LEU A 178 -2.22 -0.14 17.55
N ASN A 179 -3.14 -1.06 17.83
CA ASN A 179 -4.57 -0.81 17.77
C ASN A 179 -5.19 -1.11 19.13
N TYR A 180 -6.01 -0.20 19.61
CA TYR A 180 -6.80 -0.36 20.82
C TYR A 180 -8.24 0.03 20.54
N GLN A 181 -9.18 -0.87 20.90
CA GLN A 181 -10.61 -0.66 20.77
C GLN A 181 -11.24 -0.72 22.17
N TYR A 182 -12.11 0.21 22.49
CA TYR A 182 -12.83 0.30 23.75
C TYR A 182 -14.33 0.19 23.52
#